data_cbf6622ccb5f37e6ca1a5147aa1b3906
#
_entry.id   cbf6622ccb5f37e6ca1a5147aa1b3906
#
_cell.length_a   1.000
_cell.length_b   1.000
_cell.length_c   1.000
_cell.angle_alpha   90.00
_cell.angle_beta   90.00
_cell.angle_gamma   90.00
#
_symmetry.space_group_name_H-M   'P 1'
#
loop_
_entity.id
_entity.type
_entity.pdbx_description
1 polymer ?
#
loop_
_entity_poly.entity_id
_entity_poly.type
_entity_poly.pdbx_seq_one_letter_code
_entity_poly.pdbx_strand_id
1 'polypeptide(L)'
;TEKIKVLFMPRDSMTRIEVFNPYGQSLGETTDHLNIQYAFGDGKEKSCELMKTAVSDMLDGLPIQGYCSMNMDGISVITDFVGGIQLTIPDDSLADVNPEYKKGAVVDITGETAEQFVRYRDIDKTQSALVRQERQKTFLQALVQKAQEKAGEDAGFVTGLYDSVKSYTVTNMGNDIFAKLLAASQNGITDTETVPGEGTHGENFDEYHIDEDALSDLIISMFYEKI
;
A
#
# COMPACT_ATOMS: atom_id res chain seq x y z
N THR A 1 15.55 15.16 12.29
CA THR A 1 14.37 14.35 12.73
C THR A 1 13.95 13.51 11.56
N GLU A 2 14.04 12.18 11.68
CA GLU A 2 13.58 11.24 10.64
C GLU A 2 12.08 11.42 10.44
N LYS A 3 11.65 11.60 9.20
CA LYS A 3 10.25 11.74 8.79
C LYS A 3 9.89 10.60 7.87
N ILE A 4 8.65 10.12 7.96
CA ILE A 4 8.13 9.15 7.01
C ILE A 4 7.42 9.88 5.90
N LYS A 5 7.79 9.57 4.68
CA LYS A 5 7.07 9.94 3.46
C LYS A 5 6.45 8.68 2.87
N VAL A 6 5.21 8.78 2.41
CA VAL A 6 4.48 7.64 1.82
C VAL A 6 4.14 7.97 0.37
N LEU A 7 4.61 7.13 -0.53
CA LEU A 7 4.27 7.21 -1.95
C LEU A 7 3.34 6.05 -2.33
N PHE A 8 2.11 6.38 -2.68
CA PHE A 8 1.14 5.41 -3.18
C PHE A 8 1.30 5.20 -4.67
N MET A 9 1.31 3.94 -5.09
CA MET A 9 1.37 3.53 -6.48
C MET A 9 0.06 2.89 -6.88
N PRO A 10 -0.65 3.45 -7.87
CA PRO A 10 -1.82 2.78 -8.42
C PRO A 10 -1.44 1.39 -8.95
N ARG A 11 -2.20 0.38 -8.55
CA ARG A 11 -1.90 -1.02 -8.94
C ARG A 11 -1.94 -1.25 -10.45
N ASP A 12 -2.74 -0.46 -11.13
CA ASP A 12 -2.97 -0.54 -12.57
C ASP A 12 -2.01 0.40 -13.35
N SER A 13 -0.92 0.89 -12.69
CA SER A 13 0.15 1.67 -13.36
C SER A 13 0.75 0.88 -14.48
N MET A 14 0.74 1.47 -15.68
CA MET A 14 1.40 0.90 -16.86
C MET A 14 2.89 1.15 -16.75
N THR A 15 3.65 0.08 -16.55
CA THR A 15 5.10 0.13 -16.37
C THR A 15 5.78 -1.08 -16.99
N ARG A 16 7.10 -1.04 -17.06
CA ARG A 16 7.90 -2.15 -17.55
C ARG A 16 7.93 -3.27 -16.52
N ILE A 17 7.52 -4.47 -16.92
CA ILE A 17 7.53 -5.68 -16.12
C ILE A 17 8.25 -6.81 -16.83
N GLU A 18 8.88 -7.71 -16.09
CA GLU A 18 9.50 -8.92 -16.61
C GLU A 18 8.48 -10.05 -16.70
N VAL A 19 8.40 -10.67 -17.86
CA VAL A 19 7.45 -11.76 -18.15
C VAL A 19 8.15 -13.11 -18.06
N PHE A 20 7.47 -14.09 -17.48
CA PHE A 20 8.00 -15.45 -17.33
C PHE A 20 7.06 -16.49 -17.94
N ASN A 21 7.63 -17.56 -18.50
CA ASN A 21 6.86 -18.71 -18.89
C ASN A 21 6.48 -19.57 -17.66
N PRO A 22 5.59 -20.59 -17.82
CA PRO A 22 5.18 -21.48 -16.72
C PRO A 22 6.34 -22.25 -16.04
N TYR A 23 7.49 -22.32 -16.69
CA TYR A 23 8.70 -22.95 -16.15
C TYR A 23 9.62 -21.99 -15.40
N GLY A 24 9.22 -20.72 -15.27
CA GLY A 24 9.97 -19.69 -14.57
C GLY A 24 11.15 -19.11 -15.34
N GLN A 25 11.19 -19.33 -16.68
CA GLN A 25 12.20 -18.75 -17.56
C GLN A 25 11.71 -17.37 -18.03
N SER A 26 12.59 -16.36 -17.96
CA SER A 26 12.30 -15.04 -18.49
C SER A 26 12.06 -15.08 -20.00
N LEU A 27 11.03 -14.38 -20.44
CA LEU A 27 10.69 -14.14 -21.83
C LEU A 27 11.04 -12.71 -22.27
N GLY A 28 11.65 -11.94 -21.38
CA GLY A 28 11.95 -10.52 -21.57
C GLY A 28 10.95 -9.61 -20.87
N GLU A 29 10.96 -8.34 -21.24
CA GLU A 29 10.14 -7.30 -20.63
C GLU A 29 9.00 -6.87 -21.55
N THR A 30 7.92 -6.39 -20.94
CA THR A 30 6.79 -5.75 -21.62
C THR A 30 6.26 -4.60 -20.76
N THR A 31 5.46 -3.72 -21.36
CA THR A 31 4.69 -2.73 -20.61
C THR A 31 3.34 -3.33 -20.28
N ASP A 32 3.02 -3.41 -18.99
CA ASP A 32 1.75 -3.91 -18.49
C ASP A 32 1.48 -3.34 -17.08
N HIS A 33 0.37 -3.72 -16.46
CA HIS A 33 -0.01 -3.29 -15.12
C HIS A 33 1.01 -3.74 -14.07
N LEU A 34 1.46 -2.85 -13.21
CA LEU A 34 2.44 -3.11 -12.16
C LEU A 34 2.07 -4.33 -11.29
N ASN A 35 0.80 -4.50 -10.94
CA ASN A 35 0.36 -5.58 -10.07
C ASN A 35 0.54 -6.98 -10.70
N ILE A 36 0.66 -7.10 -12.02
CA ILE A 36 0.89 -8.38 -12.70
C ILE A 36 2.29 -8.92 -12.38
N GLN A 37 3.27 -8.03 -12.13
CA GLN A 37 4.62 -8.47 -11.78
C GLN A 37 4.64 -9.41 -10.56
N TYR A 38 3.79 -9.18 -9.56
CA TYR A 38 3.69 -10.06 -8.39
C TYR A 38 3.24 -11.48 -8.77
N ALA A 39 2.34 -11.60 -9.74
CA ALA A 39 1.77 -12.87 -10.17
C ALA A 39 2.78 -13.79 -10.90
N PHE A 40 3.89 -13.25 -11.43
CA PHE A 40 4.97 -14.03 -12.04
C PHE A 40 5.89 -14.71 -11.02
N GLY A 41 5.75 -14.43 -9.74
CA GLY A 41 6.52 -15.06 -8.68
C GLY A 41 5.84 -16.31 -8.10
N ASP A 42 6.11 -16.56 -6.83
CA ASP A 42 5.63 -17.71 -6.06
C ASP A 42 4.52 -17.33 -5.04
N GLY A 43 4.06 -16.10 -5.06
CA GLY A 43 3.17 -15.52 -4.05
C GLY A 43 3.85 -15.21 -2.73
N LYS A 44 5.18 -15.31 -2.66
CA LYS A 44 6.02 -15.09 -1.47
C LYS A 44 7.23 -14.24 -1.83
N GLU A 45 8.42 -14.66 -1.39
CA GLU A 45 9.67 -13.91 -1.52
C GLU A 45 9.99 -13.54 -2.98
N LYS A 46 9.85 -14.50 -3.91
CA LYS A 46 10.12 -14.22 -5.33
C LYS A 46 9.17 -13.18 -5.89
N SER A 47 7.89 -13.24 -5.54
CA SER A 47 6.90 -12.23 -5.95
C SER A 47 7.24 -10.84 -5.41
N CYS A 48 7.68 -10.77 -4.13
CA CYS A 48 8.09 -9.52 -3.52
C CYS A 48 9.36 -8.95 -4.16
N GLU A 49 10.36 -9.79 -4.47
CA GLU A 49 11.59 -9.34 -5.15
C GLU A 49 11.31 -8.85 -6.56
N LEU A 50 10.46 -9.52 -7.34
CA LEU A 50 10.04 -9.07 -8.66
C LEU A 50 9.32 -7.71 -8.59
N MET A 51 8.39 -7.56 -7.65
CA MET A 51 7.69 -6.30 -7.43
C MET A 51 8.65 -5.18 -7.00
N LYS A 52 9.60 -5.48 -6.11
CA LYS A 52 10.64 -4.53 -5.68
C LYS A 52 11.46 -4.02 -6.86
N THR A 53 11.85 -4.92 -7.78
CA THR A 53 12.59 -4.55 -8.99
C THR A 53 11.75 -3.66 -9.89
N ALA A 54 10.51 -4.05 -10.20
CA ALA A 54 9.64 -3.23 -11.06
C ALA A 54 9.35 -1.85 -10.48
N VAL A 55 9.16 -1.76 -9.15
CA VAL A 55 8.98 -0.47 -8.48
C VAL A 55 10.27 0.36 -8.49
N SER A 56 11.44 -0.25 -8.27
CA SER A 56 12.72 0.44 -8.37
C SER A 56 12.93 1.02 -9.78
N ASP A 57 12.67 0.22 -10.81
CA ASP A 57 12.81 0.64 -12.21
C ASP A 57 11.84 1.77 -12.56
N MET A 58 10.60 1.70 -12.09
CA MET A 58 9.60 2.76 -12.24
C MET A 58 10.01 4.06 -11.55
N LEU A 59 10.83 3.99 -10.50
CA LEU A 59 11.37 5.13 -9.75
C LEU A 59 12.81 5.46 -10.14
N ASP A 60 13.16 5.36 -11.43
CA ASP A 60 14.48 5.70 -11.98
C ASP A 60 15.66 4.96 -11.30
N GLY A 61 15.45 3.72 -10.89
CA GLY A 61 16.46 2.90 -10.23
C GLY A 61 16.67 3.24 -8.74
N LEU A 62 15.73 3.92 -8.10
CA LEU A 62 15.81 4.22 -6.67
C LEU A 62 15.95 2.90 -5.88
N PRO A 63 17.01 2.74 -5.05
CA PRO A 63 17.23 1.49 -4.34
C PRO A 63 16.17 1.26 -3.26
N ILE A 64 15.53 0.08 -3.30
CA ILE A 64 14.53 -0.34 -2.31
C ILE A 64 15.16 -1.37 -1.38
N GLN A 65 15.28 -1.05 -0.09
CA GLN A 65 15.99 -1.85 0.89
C GLN A 65 15.17 -3.01 1.45
N GLY A 66 13.85 -2.86 1.50
CA GLY A 66 13.00 -3.89 2.11
C GLY A 66 11.62 -3.95 1.48
N TYR A 67 10.92 -5.03 1.78
CA TYR A 67 9.53 -5.24 1.41
C TYR A 67 8.74 -5.88 2.55
N CYS A 68 7.44 -5.64 2.54
CA CYS A 68 6.47 -6.33 3.38
C CYS A 68 5.17 -6.52 2.58
N SER A 69 4.84 -7.76 2.27
CA SER A 69 3.56 -8.14 1.67
C SER A 69 2.68 -8.78 2.75
N MET A 70 1.45 -8.35 2.86
CA MET A 70 0.49 -8.88 3.82
C MET A 70 -0.70 -9.47 3.07
N ASN A 71 -1.15 -10.65 3.48
CA ASN A 71 -2.39 -11.22 2.97
C ASN A 71 -3.61 -10.51 3.61
N MET A 72 -4.79 -10.73 3.06
CA MET A 72 -6.01 -10.01 3.50
C MET A 72 -6.40 -10.32 4.94
N ASP A 73 -6.18 -11.56 5.42
CA ASP A 73 -6.50 -11.94 6.81
C ASP A 73 -5.65 -11.14 7.82
N GLY A 74 -4.41 -10.79 7.44
CA GLY A 74 -3.52 -9.96 8.25
C GLY A 74 -4.08 -8.57 8.54
N ILE A 75 -4.92 -8.03 7.65
CA ILE A 75 -5.58 -6.72 7.84
C ILE A 75 -6.57 -6.78 9.02
N SER A 76 -7.35 -7.85 9.09
CA SER A 76 -8.25 -8.07 10.23
C SER A 76 -7.48 -8.23 11.54
N VAL A 77 -6.42 -9.04 11.52
CA VAL A 77 -5.57 -9.27 12.71
C VAL A 77 -4.91 -8.00 13.22
N ILE A 78 -4.31 -7.19 12.32
CA ILE A 78 -3.64 -5.95 12.73
C ILE A 78 -4.65 -4.93 13.28
N THR A 79 -5.85 -4.85 12.69
CA THR A 79 -6.91 -3.94 13.13
C THR A 79 -7.40 -4.30 14.53
N ASP A 80 -7.64 -5.58 14.80
CA ASP A 80 -8.05 -6.04 16.13
C ASP A 80 -6.93 -5.90 17.16
N PHE A 81 -5.67 -6.13 16.77
CA PHE A 81 -4.53 -5.99 17.67
C PHE A 81 -4.37 -4.56 18.19
N VAL A 82 -4.60 -3.55 17.35
CA VAL A 82 -4.59 -2.14 17.79
C VAL A 82 -5.85 -1.75 18.58
N GLY A 83 -6.85 -2.61 18.64
CA GLY A 83 -8.13 -2.37 19.32
C GLY A 83 -9.18 -1.66 18.48
N GLY A 84 -9.11 -1.82 17.15
CA GLY A 84 -9.94 -1.10 16.18
C GLY A 84 -9.44 0.30 15.89
N ILE A 85 -9.94 0.89 14.80
CA ILE A 85 -9.59 2.25 14.37
C ILE A 85 -10.86 3.06 14.11
N GLN A 86 -10.80 4.36 14.39
CA GLN A 86 -11.85 5.30 14.00
C GLN A 86 -11.36 6.12 12.82
N LEU A 87 -12.21 6.27 11.80
CA LEU A 87 -11.87 7.08 10.63
C LEU A 87 -13.11 7.78 10.04
N THR A 88 -12.84 8.79 9.23
CA THR A 88 -13.89 9.47 8.44
C THR A 88 -13.96 8.84 7.06
N ILE A 89 -15.15 8.46 6.63
CA ILE A 89 -15.39 7.86 5.31
C ILE A 89 -15.07 8.89 4.20
N PRO A 90 -14.15 8.57 3.28
CA PRO A 90 -13.69 9.55 2.27
C PRO A 90 -14.67 9.74 1.11
N ASP A 91 -15.49 8.74 0.79
CA ASP A 91 -16.38 8.73 -0.37
C ASP A 91 -17.60 7.82 -0.14
N ASP A 92 -18.57 7.85 -1.07
CA ASP A 92 -19.81 7.08 -0.97
C ASP A 92 -19.73 5.68 -1.64
N SER A 93 -18.54 5.22 -2.03
CA SER A 93 -18.39 3.95 -2.78
C SER A 93 -18.80 2.70 -1.98
N LEU A 94 -18.87 2.79 -0.66
CA LEU A 94 -19.32 1.71 0.23
C LEU A 94 -20.76 1.88 0.71
N ALA A 95 -21.45 2.98 0.37
CA ALA A 95 -22.77 3.27 0.91
C ALA A 95 -23.84 2.23 0.51
N ASP A 96 -23.67 1.60 -0.66
CA ASP A 96 -24.57 0.54 -1.15
C ASP A 96 -24.33 -0.80 -0.42
N VAL A 97 -23.13 -1.00 0.13
CA VAL A 97 -22.75 -2.21 0.88
C VAL A 97 -23.06 -2.05 2.36
N ASN A 98 -22.78 -0.87 2.90
CA ASN A 98 -23.10 -0.51 4.29
C ASN A 98 -23.62 0.94 4.32
N PRO A 99 -24.92 1.14 4.63
CA PRO A 99 -25.54 2.47 4.65
C PRO A 99 -24.92 3.46 5.65
N GLU A 100 -24.16 2.98 6.63
CA GLU A 100 -23.41 3.82 7.58
C GLU A 100 -22.12 4.38 6.97
N TYR A 101 -21.62 3.76 5.89
CA TYR A 101 -20.35 4.14 5.23
C TYR A 101 -20.58 5.21 4.15
N LYS A 102 -21.17 6.33 4.57
CA LYS A 102 -21.38 7.50 3.71
C LYS A 102 -20.25 8.51 3.89
N LYS A 103 -19.93 9.21 2.81
CA LYS A 103 -18.91 10.28 2.83
C LYS A 103 -19.11 11.23 4.01
N GLY A 104 -18.05 11.44 4.79
CA GLY A 104 -18.02 12.31 5.96
C GLY A 104 -18.54 11.66 7.25
N ALA A 105 -19.09 10.44 7.21
CA ALA A 105 -19.44 9.72 8.43
C ALA A 105 -18.17 9.29 9.18
N VAL A 106 -18.20 9.39 10.50
CA VAL A 106 -17.16 8.86 11.38
C VAL A 106 -17.60 7.48 11.85
N VAL A 107 -16.77 6.49 11.59
CA VAL A 107 -17.10 5.08 11.87
C VAL A 107 -15.96 4.37 12.60
N ASP A 108 -16.30 3.35 13.37
CA ASP A 108 -15.34 2.44 13.98
C ASP A 108 -15.17 1.22 13.07
N ILE A 109 -13.93 0.95 12.69
CA ILE A 109 -13.53 -0.21 11.89
C ILE A 109 -12.86 -1.21 12.81
N THR A 110 -13.42 -2.43 12.87
CA THR A 110 -12.86 -3.59 13.56
C THR A 110 -12.21 -4.55 12.58
N GLY A 111 -11.55 -5.62 13.07
CA GLY A 111 -11.02 -6.66 12.19
C GLY A 111 -12.07 -7.29 11.29
N GLU A 112 -13.30 -7.47 11.79
CA GLU A 112 -14.42 -8.01 11.00
C GLU A 112 -14.78 -7.14 9.79
N THR A 113 -14.71 -5.81 9.93
CA THR A 113 -15.11 -4.85 8.87
C THR A 113 -13.94 -4.32 8.06
N ALA A 114 -12.70 -4.49 8.55
CA ALA A 114 -11.49 -3.92 7.94
C ALA A 114 -11.24 -4.46 6.52
N GLU A 115 -11.37 -5.77 6.31
CA GLU A 115 -11.18 -6.38 5.00
C GLU A 115 -12.18 -5.80 3.99
N GLN A 116 -13.46 -5.76 4.32
CA GLN A 116 -14.48 -5.18 3.44
C GLN A 116 -14.14 -3.72 3.10
N PHE A 117 -13.76 -2.93 4.10
CA PHE A 117 -13.44 -1.52 3.92
C PHE A 117 -12.28 -1.29 2.93
N VAL A 118 -11.20 -2.06 3.04
CA VAL A 118 -10.01 -1.86 2.19
C VAL A 118 -10.09 -2.60 0.84
N ARG A 119 -10.91 -3.64 0.72
CA ARG A 119 -10.95 -4.52 -0.45
C ARG A 119 -12.06 -4.18 -1.43
N TYR A 120 -13.24 -3.78 -0.94
CA TYR A 120 -14.41 -3.59 -1.79
C TYR A 120 -14.10 -2.69 -2.98
N ARG A 121 -14.58 -3.09 -4.13
CA ARG A 121 -14.49 -2.37 -5.40
C ARG A 121 -15.77 -2.63 -6.18
N ASP A 122 -16.40 -1.57 -6.64
CA ASP A 122 -17.46 -1.65 -7.64
C ASP A 122 -16.80 -1.85 -9.01
N ILE A 123 -16.80 -3.08 -9.50
CA ILE A 123 -16.12 -3.46 -10.76
C ILE A 123 -16.85 -2.92 -12.01
N ASP A 124 -18.09 -2.49 -11.86
CA ASP A 124 -18.87 -1.92 -12.96
C ASP A 124 -18.57 -0.41 -13.16
N LYS A 125 -17.82 0.20 -12.22
CA LYS A 125 -17.38 1.59 -12.31
C LYS A 125 -15.92 1.69 -12.75
N THR A 126 -15.69 2.50 -13.77
CA THR A 126 -14.33 2.82 -14.22
C THR A 126 -13.55 3.53 -13.11
N GLN A 127 -12.23 3.34 -13.07
CA GLN A 127 -11.32 3.92 -12.09
C GLN A 127 -11.66 3.60 -10.62
N SER A 128 -12.49 2.60 -10.36
CA SER A 128 -12.85 2.18 -9.00
C SER A 128 -11.65 1.68 -8.18
N ALA A 129 -10.54 1.31 -8.83
CA ALA A 129 -9.28 0.99 -8.17
C ALA A 129 -8.65 2.21 -7.49
N LEU A 130 -8.73 3.41 -8.10
CA LEU A 130 -8.24 4.65 -7.50
C LEU A 130 -9.10 5.07 -6.30
N VAL A 131 -10.43 4.95 -6.42
CA VAL A 131 -11.34 5.19 -5.28
C VAL A 131 -11.01 4.28 -4.10
N ARG A 132 -10.78 2.99 -4.37
CA ARG A 132 -10.33 2.05 -3.33
C ARG A 132 -8.99 2.47 -2.72
N GLN A 133 -8.04 2.95 -3.52
CA GLN A 133 -6.74 3.41 -3.03
C GLN A 133 -6.88 4.58 -2.05
N GLU A 134 -7.78 5.53 -2.29
CA GLU A 134 -8.04 6.63 -1.34
C GLU A 134 -8.57 6.12 0.01
N ARG A 135 -9.45 5.10 -0.01
CA ARG A 135 -9.89 4.44 1.24
C ARG A 135 -8.73 3.72 1.94
N GLN A 136 -7.85 3.06 1.19
CA GLN A 136 -6.66 2.42 1.76
C GLN A 136 -5.71 3.42 2.40
N LYS A 137 -5.55 4.63 1.82
CA LYS A 137 -4.78 5.72 2.44
C LYS A 137 -5.41 6.15 3.77
N THR A 138 -6.71 6.40 3.79
CA THR A 138 -7.45 6.79 5.00
C THR A 138 -7.31 5.73 6.09
N PHE A 139 -7.45 4.44 5.71
CA PHE A 139 -7.27 3.32 6.63
C PHE A 139 -5.84 3.26 7.20
N LEU A 140 -4.82 3.36 6.35
CA LEU A 140 -3.42 3.31 6.77
C LEU A 140 -3.08 4.44 7.74
N GLN A 141 -3.53 5.66 7.46
CA GLN A 141 -3.31 6.81 8.34
C GLN A 141 -3.91 6.59 9.73
N ALA A 142 -5.17 6.14 9.80
CA ALA A 142 -5.83 5.85 11.06
C ALA A 142 -5.16 4.68 11.82
N LEU A 143 -4.74 3.63 11.10
CA LEU A 143 -4.05 2.49 11.68
C LEU A 143 -2.69 2.88 12.28
N VAL A 144 -1.90 3.68 11.55
CA VAL A 144 -0.59 4.16 12.04
C VAL A 144 -0.76 5.05 13.26
N GLN A 145 -1.73 5.97 13.23
CA GLN A 145 -2.03 6.82 14.40
C GLN A 145 -2.39 5.97 15.62
N LYS A 146 -3.26 4.98 15.45
CA LYS A 146 -3.67 4.09 16.55
C LYS A 146 -2.52 3.24 17.07
N ALA A 147 -1.66 2.73 16.18
CA ALA A 147 -0.48 1.98 16.58
C ALA A 147 0.52 2.84 17.37
N GLN A 148 0.68 4.12 17.02
CA GLN A 148 1.53 5.08 17.76
C GLN A 148 0.99 5.33 19.17
N GLU A 149 -0.32 5.54 19.32
CA GLU A 149 -0.97 5.70 20.63
C GLU A 149 -0.66 4.48 21.50
N LYS A 150 -0.87 3.27 20.98
CA LYS A 150 -0.63 2.01 21.71
C LYS A 150 0.84 1.76 22.04
N ALA A 151 1.75 2.10 21.14
CA ALA A 151 3.19 2.00 21.39
C ALA A 151 3.66 2.98 22.49
N GLY A 152 2.99 4.12 22.64
CA GLY A 152 3.24 5.06 23.75
C GLY A 152 2.73 4.56 25.10
N GLU A 153 1.72 3.69 25.10
CA GLU A 153 1.13 3.09 26.31
C GLU A 153 1.86 1.82 26.77
N ASP A 154 2.39 1.02 25.84
CA ASP A 154 3.01 -0.29 26.11
C ASP A 154 4.32 -0.47 25.34
N ALA A 155 5.43 -0.59 26.06
CA ALA A 155 6.75 -0.83 25.48
C ALA A 155 6.87 -2.19 24.74
N GLY A 156 6.03 -3.17 25.05
CA GLY A 156 5.95 -4.47 24.38
C GLY A 156 5.11 -4.48 23.10
N PHE A 157 4.35 -3.41 22.86
CA PHE A 157 3.36 -3.34 21.79
C PHE A 157 3.94 -3.65 20.40
N VAL A 158 5.09 -3.05 20.04
CA VAL A 158 5.72 -3.23 18.71
C VAL A 158 6.07 -4.69 18.46
N THR A 159 6.64 -5.36 19.46
CA THR A 159 6.98 -6.79 19.37
C THR A 159 5.72 -7.65 19.27
N GLY A 160 4.70 -7.36 20.07
CA GLY A 160 3.42 -8.04 20.01
C GLY A 160 2.72 -7.85 18.67
N LEU A 161 2.75 -6.63 18.11
CA LEU A 161 2.20 -6.32 16.79
C LEU A 161 2.90 -7.14 15.69
N TYR A 162 4.23 -7.11 15.68
CA TYR A 162 5.02 -7.90 14.72
C TYR A 162 4.69 -9.40 14.83
N ASP A 163 4.68 -9.94 16.05
CA ASP A 163 4.35 -11.35 16.28
C ASP A 163 2.93 -11.74 15.86
N SER A 164 1.98 -10.84 16.01
CA SER A 164 0.57 -11.09 15.62
C SER A 164 0.39 -11.23 14.13
N VAL A 165 1.16 -10.50 13.31
CA VAL A 165 1.01 -10.45 11.85
C VAL A 165 2.05 -11.25 11.07
N LYS A 166 3.10 -11.78 11.71
CA LYS A 166 4.21 -12.45 11.01
C LYS A 166 3.79 -13.66 10.16
N SER A 167 2.75 -14.39 10.55
CA SER A 167 2.22 -15.53 9.78
C SER A 167 1.38 -15.11 8.56
N TYR A 168 1.00 -13.84 8.51
CA TYR A 168 0.20 -13.24 7.43
C TYR A 168 1.05 -12.36 6.51
N THR A 169 2.36 -12.26 6.77
CA THR A 169 3.27 -11.39 6.03
C THR A 169 4.42 -12.16 5.41
N VAL A 170 4.87 -11.67 4.25
CA VAL A 170 6.14 -12.03 3.63
C VAL A 170 7.01 -10.78 3.64
N THR A 171 8.12 -10.81 4.36
CA THR A 171 8.98 -9.63 4.53
C THR A 171 10.44 -10.05 4.71
N ASN A 172 11.36 -9.23 4.21
CA ASN A 172 12.80 -9.33 4.51
C ASN A 172 13.23 -8.37 5.63
N MET A 173 12.27 -7.68 6.28
CA MET A 173 12.54 -6.75 7.38
C MET A 173 12.32 -7.43 8.73
N GLY A 174 13.26 -7.25 9.64
CA GLY A 174 13.14 -7.72 11.02
C GLY A 174 12.33 -6.77 11.92
N ASN A 175 12.03 -7.24 13.13
CA ASN A 175 11.32 -6.47 14.15
C ASN A 175 11.98 -5.11 14.47
N ASP A 176 13.32 -5.04 14.41
CA ASP A 176 14.08 -3.81 14.64
C ASP A 176 13.78 -2.72 13.60
N ILE A 177 13.54 -3.10 12.34
CA ILE A 177 13.16 -2.16 11.27
C ILE A 177 11.73 -1.68 11.48
N PHE A 178 10.80 -2.58 11.81
CA PHE A 178 9.43 -2.19 12.15
C PHE A 178 9.39 -1.22 13.34
N ALA A 179 10.18 -1.48 14.38
CA ALA A 179 10.29 -0.59 15.53
C ALA A 179 10.82 0.81 15.14
N LYS A 180 11.83 0.88 14.27
CA LYS A 180 12.36 2.14 13.74
C LYS A 180 11.33 2.90 12.91
N LEU A 181 10.60 2.20 12.02
CA LEU A 181 9.54 2.80 11.22
C LEU A 181 8.43 3.38 12.10
N LEU A 182 7.98 2.64 13.11
CA LEU A 182 6.97 3.13 14.04
C LEU A 182 7.50 4.31 14.88
N ALA A 183 8.74 4.28 15.33
CA ALA A 183 9.35 5.40 16.03
C ALA A 183 9.49 6.65 15.13
N ALA A 184 9.89 6.48 13.87
CA ALA A 184 9.97 7.57 12.91
C ALA A 184 8.58 8.16 12.61
N SER A 185 7.53 7.34 12.60
CA SER A 185 6.16 7.78 12.36
C SER A 185 5.59 8.64 13.50
N GLN A 186 6.19 8.64 14.69
CA GLN A 186 5.77 9.52 15.81
C GLN A 186 5.79 11.01 15.45
N ASN A 187 6.62 11.40 14.47
CA ASN A 187 6.63 12.78 13.93
C ASN A 187 5.53 13.00 12.87
N GLY A 188 4.62 12.07 12.72
CA GLY A 188 3.57 12.01 11.71
C GLY A 188 4.05 11.44 10.38
N ILE A 189 3.10 10.95 9.59
CA ILE A 189 3.30 10.75 8.15
C ILE A 189 3.15 12.14 7.55
N THR A 190 4.28 12.78 7.21
CA THR A 190 4.28 14.21 6.85
C THR A 190 3.93 14.47 5.40
N ASP A 191 4.27 13.54 4.52
CA ASP A 191 4.02 13.66 3.09
C ASP A 191 3.39 12.35 2.59
N THR A 192 2.18 12.44 2.10
CA THR A 192 1.47 11.31 1.46
C THR A 192 1.17 11.70 0.03
N GLU A 193 1.92 11.13 -0.89
CA GLU A 193 1.80 11.40 -2.31
C GLU A 193 1.31 10.17 -3.07
N THR A 194 0.82 10.39 -4.27
CA THR A 194 0.53 9.32 -5.24
C THR A 194 1.42 9.55 -6.45
N VAL A 195 1.93 8.48 -7.04
CA VAL A 195 2.60 8.56 -8.34
C VAL A 195 1.73 9.36 -9.31
N PRO A 196 2.25 10.46 -9.90
CA PRO A 196 1.47 11.32 -10.79
C PRO A 196 1.14 10.60 -12.09
N GLY A 197 -0.04 10.90 -12.64
CA GLY A 197 -0.52 10.28 -13.87
C GLY A 197 -2.03 10.37 -14.00
N GLU A 198 -2.56 9.70 -15.00
CA GLU A 198 -3.98 9.71 -15.33
C GLU A 198 -4.52 8.29 -15.48
N GLY A 199 -5.71 8.06 -14.92
CA GLY A 199 -6.46 6.83 -15.14
C GLY A 199 -7.24 6.91 -16.45
N THR A 200 -7.12 5.89 -17.29
CA THR A 200 -7.89 5.74 -18.52
C THR A 200 -8.61 4.38 -18.55
N HIS A 201 -9.57 4.23 -19.44
CA HIS A 201 -10.18 2.94 -19.70
C HIS A 201 -9.55 2.37 -20.97
N GLY A 202 -8.72 1.33 -20.79
CA GLY A 202 -8.14 0.60 -21.92
C GLY A 202 -9.16 -0.31 -22.60
N GLU A 203 -8.68 -1.15 -23.51
CA GLU A 203 -9.57 -2.04 -24.30
C GLU A 203 -10.36 -3.03 -23.43
N ASN A 204 -9.74 -3.56 -22.37
CA ASN A 204 -10.33 -4.59 -21.51
C ASN A 204 -10.31 -4.24 -20.02
N PHE A 205 -9.41 -3.36 -19.59
CA PHE A 205 -9.18 -3.02 -18.19
C PHE A 205 -8.88 -1.54 -18.03
N ASP A 206 -9.07 -1.02 -16.82
CA ASP A 206 -8.60 0.32 -16.46
C ASP A 206 -7.06 0.32 -16.43
N GLU A 207 -6.46 1.37 -16.98
CA GLU A 207 -5.03 1.62 -17.02
C GLU A 207 -4.71 2.92 -16.27
N TYR A 208 -3.51 3.01 -15.71
CA TYR A 208 -2.99 4.23 -15.12
C TYR A 208 -1.68 4.61 -15.82
N HIS A 209 -1.70 5.69 -16.58
CA HIS A 209 -0.56 6.19 -17.34
C HIS A 209 0.19 7.21 -16.51
N ILE A 210 1.46 6.88 -16.23
CA ILE A 210 2.35 7.69 -15.40
C ILE A 210 2.77 8.93 -16.17
N ASP A 211 2.77 10.09 -15.50
CA ASP A 211 3.41 11.31 -15.96
C ASP A 211 4.88 11.25 -15.53
N GLU A 212 5.74 10.83 -16.44
CA GLU A 212 7.18 10.59 -16.18
C GLU A 212 7.93 11.86 -15.74
N ASP A 213 7.60 13.02 -16.32
CA ASP A 213 8.24 14.29 -15.97
C ASP A 213 7.84 14.69 -14.53
N ALA A 214 6.55 14.62 -14.20
CA ALA A 214 6.06 14.92 -12.87
C ALA A 214 6.54 13.89 -11.84
N LEU A 215 6.70 12.61 -12.23
CA LEU A 215 7.25 11.57 -11.35
C LEU A 215 8.71 11.85 -11.02
N SER A 216 9.52 12.22 -12.01
CA SER A 216 10.94 12.59 -11.80
C SER A 216 11.07 13.77 -10.84
N ASP A 217 10.26 14.82 -11.01
CA ASP A 217 10.21 15.96 -10.07
C ASP A 217 9.79 15.52 -8.66
N LEU A 218 8.83 14.63 -8.55
CA LEU A 218 8.37 14.09 -7.26
C LEU A 218 9.47 13.27 -6.56
N ILE A 219 10.16 12.38 -7.28
CA ILE A 219 11.29 11.60 -6.77
C ILE A 219 12.37 12.53 -6.22
N ILE A 220 12.75 13.56 -6.98
CA ILE A 220 13.73 14.55 -6.52
C ILE A 220 13.27 15.23 -5.25
N SER A 221 12.01 15.66 -5.16
CA SER A 221 11.47 16.36 -4.00
C SER A 221 11.37 15.46 -2.76
N MET A 222 11.09 14.17 -2.95
CA MET A 222 10.90 13.21 -1.85
C MET A 222 12.21 12.65 -1.32
N PHE A 223 13.17 12.34 -2.19
CA PHE A 223 14.33 11.51 -1.83
C PHE A 223 15.68 12.23 -1.91
N TYR A 224 15.73 13.40 -2.55
CA TYR A 224 16.98 14.15 -2.71
C TYR A 224 16.89 15.51 -2.01
N GLU A 225 17.94 15.86 -1.27
CA GLU A 225 18.10 17.21 -0.73
C GLU A 225 18.75 18.12 -1.79
N LYS A 226 18.23 19.34 -1.92
CA LYS A 226 18.94 20.36 -2.72
C LYS A 226 20.24 20.72 -2.00
N ILE A 227 21.35 20.47 -2.67
CA ILE A 227 22.69 20.89 -2.22
C ILE A 227 22.83 22.41 -2.39
#